data_18b4b15e26af31fb46a4a64dca5ed5b1
#
_entry.id   18b4b15e26af31fb46a4a64dca5ed5b1
#
_cell.length_a   1.000
_cell.length_b   1.000
_cell.length_c   1.000
_cell.angle_alpha   90.00
_cell.angle_beta   90.00
_cell.angle_gamma   90.00
#
_symmetry.space_group_name_H-M   'P 1'
#
loop_
_entity.id
_entity.type
_entity.pdbx_description
1 polymer ?
#
loop_
_entity_poly.entity_id
_entity_poly.type
_entity_poly.pdbx_seq_one_letter_code
_entity_poly.pdbx_strand_id
1 'polypeptide(L)'
;LTLYDIMSLSADPDDRIGDGNAREWISGFERTFRAADALLADEGPVGDRTARVFVDLLAERPDTLVATSHGEAAAREVSERAAAVGGDLAAAEELAEAFVEDGYNPGTTADITAAALFVALERGLDV
;
A
#
# COMPACT_ATOMS: atom_id res chain seq x y z
N LEU A 1 -9.61 -19.29 -19.86
CA LEU A 1 -9.36 -18.18 -18.93
C LEU A 1 -7.95 -17.62 -19.11
N THR A 2 -7.84 -16.32 -19.27
CA THR A 2 -6.57 -15.64 -19.30
C THR A 2 -6.16 -15.21 -17.88
N LEU A 3 -4.89 -14.83 -17.71
CA LEU A 3 -4.43 -14.25 -16.46
C LEU A 3 -5.25 -13.01 -16.09
N TYR A 4 -5.61 -12.18 -17.09
CA TYR A 4 -6.45 -11.02 -16.88
C TYR A 4 -7.83 -11.41 -16.31
N ASP A 5 -8.45 -12.46 -16.85
CA ASP A 5 -9.74 -12.94 -16.37
C ASP A 5 -9.67 -13.40 -14.92
N ILE A 6 -8.62 -14.14 -14.56
CA ILE A 6 -8.40 -14.61 -13.19
C ILE A 6 -8.19 -13.43 -12.25
N MET A 7 -7.38 -12.46 -12.63
CA MET A 7 -7.13 -11.25 -11.83
C MET A 7 -8.39 -10.40 -11.70
N SER A 8 -9.23 -10.32 -12.74
CA SER A 8 -10.51 -9.61 -12.67
C SER A 8 -11.45 -10.23 -11.64
N LEU A 9 -11.49 -11.56 -11.56
CA LEU A 9 -12.30 -12.24 -10.54
C LEU A 9 -11.79 -11.94 -9.12
N SER A 10 -10.46 -11.95 -8.94
CA SER A 10 -9.86 -11.64 -7.62
C SER A 10 -10.02 -10.18 -7.24
N ALA A 11 -9.97 -9.26 -8.20
CA ALA A 11 -10.10 -7.82 -7.94
C ALA A 11 -11.53 -7.44 -7.55
N ASP A 12 -12.51 -8.12 -8.07
CA ASP A 12 -13.96 -7.93 -7.90
C ASP A 12 -14.36 -6.49 -7.58
N PRO A 13 -14.78 -5.70 -8.59
CA PRO A 13 -15.12 -4.29 -8.39
C PRO A 13 -16.31 -4.08 -7.45
N ASP A 14 -17.14 -5.10 -7.24
CA ASP A 14 -18.29 -5.04 -6.34
C ASP A 14 -17.88 -5.38 -4.90
N ASP A 15 -16.75 -6.03 -4.70
CA ASP A 15 -16.17 -6.27 -3.39
C ASP A 15 -15.33 -5.05 -2.98
N ARG A 16 -15.57 -4.57 -1.77
CA ARG A 16 -14.92 -3.37 -1.25
C ARG A 16 -13.44 -3.54 -1.01
N ILE A 17 -13.00 -4.75 -0.64
CA ILE A 17 -11.60 -4.98 -0.36
C ILE A 17 -10.91 -5.60 -1.57
N GLY A 18 -11.41 -6.70 -2.11
CA GLY A 18 -10.80 -7.38 -3.25
C GLY A 18 -9.29 -7.61 -3.09
N ASP A 19 -8.66 -8.30 -4.01
CA ASP A 19 -7.21 -8.47 -4.01
C ASP A 19 -6.51 -7.24 -4.57
N GLY A 20 -5.65 -6.59 -3.76
CA GLY A 20 -4.98 -5.34 -4.14
C GLY A 20 -3.99 -5.53 -5.29
N ASN A 21 -3.27 -6.65 -5.34
CA ASN A 21 -2.34 -6.95 -6.44
C ASN A 21 -3.11 -7.23 -7.73
N ALA A 22 -4.22 -7.95 -7.66
CA ALA A 22 -5.08 -8.18 -8.82
C ALA A 22 -5.66 -6.86 -9.35
N ARG A 23 -6.06 -5.96 -8.47
CA ARG A 23 -6.53 -4.63 -8.87
C ARG A 23 -5.46 -3.84 -9.61
N GLU A 24 -4.21 -3.90 -9.19
CA GLU A 24 -3.10 -3.24 -9.88
C GLU A 24 -2.93 -3.78 -11.29
N TRP A 25 -3.00 -5.09 -11.48
CA TRP A 25 -2.96 -5.71 -12.81
C TRP A 25 -4.08 -5.21 -13.72
N ILE A 26 -5.30 -5.14 -13.21
CA ILE A 26 -6.48 -4.73 -13.97
C ILE A 26 -6.46 -3.25 -14.30
N SER A 27 -6.01 -2.40 -13.37
CA SER A 27 -5.94 -0.95 -13.55
C SER A 27 -4.72 -0.47 -14.32
N GLY A 28 -3.82 -1.36 -14.76
CA GLY A 28 -2.56 -0.97 -15.36
C GLY A 28 -1.58 -0.37 -14.35
N PHE A 29 -1.63 -0.85 -13.11
CA PHE A 29 -0.77 -0.40 -12.02
C PHE A 29 -0.97 1.07 -11.64
N GLU A 30 -2.22 1.53 -11.68
CA GLU A 30 -2.58 2.92 -11.41
C GLU A 30 -2.04 3.42 -10.06
N ARG A 31 -2.27 2.66 -8.98
CA ARG A 31 -1.80 3.05 -7.64
C ARG A 31 -0.27 3.05 -7.56
N THR A 32 0.38 2.08 -8.20
CA THR A 32 1.83 1.96 -8.25
C THR A 32 2.44 3.18 -8.92
N PHE A 33 1.95 3.57 -10.09
CA PHE A 33 2.47 4.74 -10.82
C PHE A 33 2.18 6.04 -10.08
N ARG A 34 1.01 6.18 -9.50
CA ARG A 34 0.64 7.35 -8.69
C ARG A 34 1.55 7.49 -7.46
N ALA A 35 1.85 6.37 -6.80
CA ALA A 35 2.77 6.33 -5.67
C ALA A 35 4.21 6.66 -6.10
N ALA A 36 4.64 6.19 -7.27
CA ALA A 36 5.95 6.55 -7.82
C ALA A 36 6.07 8.07 -8.08
N ASP A 37 5.02 8.68 -8.61
CA ASP A 37 4.98 10.13 -8.81
C ASP A 37 5.07 10.87 -7.47
N ALA A 38 4.41 10.37 -6.44
CA ALA A 38 4.49 10.93 -5.09
C ALA A 38 5.91 10.84 -4.51
N LEU A 39 6.60 9.72 -4.71
CA LEU A 39 8.00 9.56 -4.28
C LEU A 39 8.91 10.56 -4.97
N LEU A 40 8.72 10.80 -6.27
CA LEU A 40 9.52 11.74 -7.04
C LEU A 40 9.24 13.19 -6.65
N ALA A 41 8.01 13.52 -6.30
CA ALA A 41 7.58 14.86 -5.93
C ALA A 41 7.93 15.23 -4.48
N ASP A 42 8.15 14.25 -3.62
CA ASP A 42 8.46 14.46 -2.20
C ASP A 42 9.93 14.86 -2.03
N GLU A 43 10.29 15.30 -0.84
CA GLU A 43 11.62 15.76 -0.48
C GLU A 43 12.17 14.99 0.72
N GLY A 44 13.48 15.03 0.88
CA GLY A 44 14.16 14.38 1.98
C GLY A 44 14.71 13.00 1.63
N PRO A 45 15.20 12.26 2.63
CA PRO A 45 15.78 10.93 2.41
C PRO A 45 14.76 9.96 1.82
N VAL A 46 15.23 9.04 0.95
CA VAL A 46 14.39 8.06 0.28
C VAL A 46 13.60 7.20 1.27
N GLY A 47 14.23 6.80 2.38
CA GLY A 47 13.55 6.01 3.42
C GLY A 47 12.34 6.73 3.99
N ASP A 48 12.46 8.02 4.24
CA ASP A 48 11.37 8.85 4.77
C ASP A 48 10.24 9.00 3.75
N ARG A 49 10.59 9.23 2.49
CA ARG A 49 9.60 9.31 1.39
C ARG A 49 8.83 7.99 1.24
N THR A 50 9.55 6.88 1.30
CA THR A 50 8.97 5.55 1.18
C THR A 50 8.02 5.26 2.33
N ALA A 51 8.39 5.63 3.56
CA ALA A 51 7.54 5.47 4.73
C ALA A 51 6.25 6.29 4.60
N ARG A 52 6.34 7.54 4.14
CA ARG A 52 5.15 8.38 3.92
C ARG A 52 4.22 7.80 2.86
N VAL A 53 4.78 7.34 1.75
CA VAL A 53 3.98 6.72 0.68
C VAL A 53 3.30 5.44 1.16
N PHE A 54 4.02 4.59 1.89
CA PHE A 54 3.44 3.38 2.46
C PHE A 54 2.24 3.69 3.37
N VAL A 55 2.39 4.65 4.27
CA VAL A 55 1.31 5.04 5.17
C VAL A 55 0.12 5.63 4.40
N ASP A 56 0.38 6.47 3.40
CA ASP A 56 -0.68 7.05 2.58
C ASP A 56 -1.45 5.99 1.79
N LEU A 57 -0.75 5.02 1.20
CA LEU A 57 -1.39 3.90 0.50
C LEU A 57 -2.24 3.05 1.44
N LEU A 58 -1.72 2.78 2.63
CA LEU A 58 -2.41 1.99 3.64
C LEU A 58 -3.67 2.72 4.16
N ALA A 59 -3.57 4.03 4.35
CA ALA A 59 -4.70 4.87 4.75
C ALA A 59 -5.80 4.94 3.69
N GLU A 60 -5.41 4.90 2.42
CA GLU A 60 -6.30 5.04 1.28
C GLU A 60 -7.22 3.85 1.10
N ARG A 61 -6.74 2.64 1.42
CA ARG A 61 -7.46 1.40 1.13
C ARG A 61 -7.07 0.28 2.08
N PRO A 62 -8.04 -0.52 2.57
CA PRO A 62 -7.73 -1.68 3.40
C PRO A 62 -6.79 -2.67 2.71
N ASP A 63 -5.80 -3.16 3.44
CA ASP A 63 -4.83 -4.12 2.94
C ASP A 63 -5.45 -5.51 2.80
N THR A 64 -5.30 -6.12 1.62
CA THR A 64 -5.94 -7.41 1.35
C THR A 64 -5.30 -8.58 2.08
N LEU A 65 -4.02 -8.51 2.38
CA LEU A 65 -3.37 -9.55 3.19
C LEU A 65 -3.86 -9.51 4.63
N VAL A 66 -4.00 -8.32 5.21
CA VAL A 66 -4.59 -8.15 6.55
C VAL A 66 -6.03 -8.66 6.55
N ALA A 67 -6.82 -8.34 5.53
CA ALA A 67 -8.19 -8.78 5.41
C ALA A 67 -8.29 -10.32 5.33
N THR A 68 -7.41 -10.95 4.58
CA THR A 68 -7.37 -12.41 4.44
C THR A 68 -6.96 -13.08 5.75
N SER A 69 -5.98 -12.52 6.46
CA SER A 69 -5.42 -13.12 7.67
C SER A 69 -6.23 -12.82 8.93
N HIS A 70 -6.85 -11.66 9.02
CA HIS A 70 -7.49 -11.15 10.25
C HIS A 70 -8.92 -10.66 10.06
N GLY A 71 -9.44 -10.64 8.83
CA GLY A 71 -10.79 -10.18 8.52
C GLY A 71 -10.84 -8.73 8.05
N GLU A 72 -11.97 -8.36 7.47
CA GLU A 72 -12.18 -7.02 6.92
C GLU A 72 -12.19 -5.91 7.96
N ALA A 73 -12.75 -6.19 9.14
CA ALA A 73 -12.79 -5.21 10.22
C ALA A 73 -11.38 -4.83 10.68
N ALA A 74 -10.48 -5.81 10.80
CA ALA A 74 -9.08 -5.56 11.15
C ALA A 74 -8.36 -4.76 10.06
N ALA A 75 -8.60 -5.08 8.79
CA ALA A 75 -8.01 -4.35 7.67
C ALA A 75 -8.44 -2.89 7.64
N ARG A 76 -9.71 -2.60 7.95
CA ARG A 76 -10.22 -1.23 8.04
C ARG A 76 -9.65 -0.47 9.21
N GLU A 77 -9.54 -1.13 10.37
CA GLU A 77 -8.89 -0.55 11.54
C GLU A 77 -7.45 -0.15 11.23
N VAL A 78 -6.70 -1.02 10.56
CA VAL A 78 -5.33 -0.73 10.12
C VAL A 78 -5.29 0.52 9.24
N SER A 79 -6.19 0.64 8.27
CA SER A 79 -6.28 1.81 7.40
C SER A 79 -6.64 3.10 8.18
N GLU A 80 -7.56 3.01 9.12
CA GLU A 80 -7.94 4.15 9.95
C GLU A 80 -6.78 4.62 10.83
N ARG A 81 -6.02 3.69 11.40
CA ARG A 81 -4.82 4.00 12.19
C ARG A 81 -3.74 4.66 11.33
N ALA A 82 -3.55 4.18 10.10
CA ALA A 82 -2.63 4.80 9.14
C ALA A 82 -3.06 6.23 8.78
N ALA A 83 -4.35 6.44 8.55
CA ALA A 83 -4.89 7.77 8.25
C ALA A 83 -4.64 8.77 9.38
N ALA A 84 -4.68 8.32 10.63
CA ALA A 84 -4.45 9.17 11.79
C ALA A 84 -2.99 9.62 11.94
N VAL A 85 -2.04 8.91 11.33
CA VAL A 85 -0.61 9.24 11.37
C VAL A 85 -0.30 10.54 10.58
N GLY A 86 -0.98 10.72 9.45
CA GLY A 86 -0.65 11.84 8.56
C GLY A 86 0.79 11.74 8.05
N GLY A 87 1.50 12.85 8.03
CA GLY A 87 2.91 12.90 7.59
C GLY A 87 3.94 12.75 8.71
N ASP A 88 3.51 12.41 9.92
CA ASP A 88 4.38 12.30 11.08
C ASP A 88 5.14 10.97 11.08
N LEU A 89 6.45 11.03 10.78
CA LEU A 89 7.30 9.84 10.71
C LEU A 89 7.49 9.13 12.05
N ALA A 90 7.52 9.86 13.16
CA ALA A 90 7.62 9.27 14.49
C ALA A 90 6.37 8.46 14.80
N ALA A 91 5.18 8.99 14.48
CA ALA A 91 3.93 8.29 14.64
C ALA A 91 3.83 7.07 13.70
N ALA A 92 4.39 7.17 12.49
CA ALA A 92 4.46 6.05 11.54
C ALA A 92 5.31 4.89 12.11
N GLU A 93 6.44 5.22 12.73
CA GLU A 93 7.31 4.21 13.36
C GLU A 93 6.62 3.51 14.53
N GLU A 94 5.94 4.27 15.38
CA GLU A 94 5.15 3.71 16.49
C GLU A 94 4.04 2.80 15.98
N LEU A 95 3.37 3.19 14.90
CA LEU A 95 2.34 2.39 14.29
C LEU A 95 2.89 1.07 13.74
N ALA A 96 4.06 1.12 13.08
CA ALA A 96 4.71 -0.08 12.56
C ALA A 96 5.05 -1.06 13.67
N GLU A 97 5.57 -0.56 14.80
CA GLU A 97 5.86 -1.39 15.99
C GLU A 97 4.59 -2.01 16.55
N ALA A 98 3.49 -1.26 16.63
CA ALA A 98 2.21 -1.76 17.10
C ALA A 98 1.66 -2.86 16.18
N PHE A 99 1.80 -2.72 14.87
CA PHE A 99 1.38 -3.77 13.92
C PHE A 99 2.17 -5.06 14.11
N VAL A 100 3.49 -4.97 14.34
CA VAL A 100 4.32 -6.15 14.64
C VAL A 100 3.82 -6.85 15.91
N GLU A 101 3.55 -6.11 16.97
CA GLU A 101 3.01 -6.66 18.22
C GLU A 101 1.65 -7.33 18.03
N ASP A 102 0.77 -6.73 17.23
CA ASP A 102 -0.58 -7.23 16.97
C ASP A 102 -0.60 -8.35 15.93
N GLY A 103 0.52 -8.62 15.28
CA GLY A 103 0.62 -9.64 14.23
C GLY A 103 0.01 -9.22 12.91
N TYR A 104 -0.20 -7.93 12.67
CA TYR A 104 -0.70 -7.43 11.41
C TYR A 104 0.43 -7.22 10.41
N ASN A 105 0.27 -7.80 9.21
CA ASN A 105 1.23 -7.63 8.11
C ASN A 105 0.54 -7.05 6.89
N PRO A 106 0.64 -5.73 6.64
CA PRO A 106 0.06 -5.10 5.45
C PRO A 106 0.92 -5.36 4.21
N GLY A 107 1.05 -6.64 3.84
CA GLY A 107 1.96 -7.11 2.80
C GLY A 107 1.57 -6.68 1.40
N THR A 108 0.26 -6.60 1.09
CA THR A 108 -0.19 -6.12 -0.22
C THR A 108 0.23 -4.66 -0.43
N THR A 109 0.06 -3.82 0.58
CA THR A 109 0.48 -2.41 0.54
C THR A 109 2.00 -2.31 0.43
N ALA A 110 2.74 -3.15 1.15
CA ALA A 110 4.20 -3.20 1.07
C ALA A 110 4.68 -3.57 -0.34
N ASP A 111 4.02 -4.52 -1.00
CA ASP A 111 4.34 -4.91 -2.37
C ASP A 111 4.13 -3.76 -3.35
N ILE A 112 3.02 -3.03 -3.23
CA ILE A 112 2.74 -1.86 -4.07
C ILE A 112 3.78 -0.76 -3.82
N THR A 113 4.16 -0.53 -2.57
CA THR A 113 5.20 0.44 -2.21
C THR A 113 6.54 0.08 -2.82
N ALA A 114 6.93 -1.19 -2.77
CA ALA A 114 8.18 -1.67 -3.37
C ALA A 114 8.16 -1.49 -4.89
N ALA A 115 7.06 -1.81 -5.55
CA ALA A 115 6.90 -1.59 -6.98
C ALA A 115 6.99 -0.10 -7.36
N ALA A 116 6.36 0.76 -6.57
CA ALA A 116 6.42 2.21 -6.75
C ALA A 116 7.85 2.74 -6.61
N LEU A 117 8.59 2.26 -5.62
CA LEU A 117 9.99 2.64 -5.42
C LEU A 117 10.84 2.23 -6.62
N PHE A 118 10.65 1.02 -7.12
CA PHE A 118 11.35 0.55 -8.32
C PHE A 118 11.07 1.46 -9.52
N VAL A 119 9.82 1.81 -9.78
CA VAL A 119 9.43 2.71 -10.87
C VAL A 119 10.07 4.10 -10.68
N ALA A 120 10.04 4.63 -9.48
CA ALA A 120 10.63 5.95 -9.17
C ALA A 120 12.14 5.95 -9.41
N LEU A 121 12.84 4.88 -9.01
CA LEU A 121 14.29 4.74 -9.25
C LEU A 121 14.59 4.69 -10.75
N GLU A 122 13.80 3.97 -11.53
CA GLU A 122 13.94 3.92 -12.99
C GLU A 122 13.70 5.29 -13.65
N ARG A 123 12.91 6.14 -13.01
CA ARG A 123 12.63 7.51 -13.50
C ARG A 123 13.60 8.55 -12.95
N GLY A 124 14.63 8.14 -12.20
CA GLY A 124 15.71 9.01 -11.76
C GLY A 124 15.63 9.49 -10.32
N LEU A 125 14.84 8.81 -9.46
CA LEU A 125 14.87 9.11 -8.04
C LEU A 125 16.29 8.93 -7.50
N ASP A 126 16.77 9.96 -6.81
CA ASP A 126 18.11 10.00 -6.23
C ASP A 126 18.09 9.30 -4.86
N VAL A 127 19.09 8.48 -4.63
CA VAL A 127 19.25 7.75 -3.36
C VAL A 127 20.51 8.10 -2.62
#